data_c0291bea53b853c99c781f70e8fe2587
#
_entry.id   c0291bea53b853c99c781f70e8fe2587
#
_cell.length_a   1.000
_cell.length_b   1.000
_cell.length_c   1.000
_cell.angle_alpha   90.00
_cell.angle_beta   90.00
_cell.angle_gamma   90.00
#
_symmetry.space_group_name_H-M   'P 1'
#
loop_
_entity.id
_entity.type
_entity.pdbx_description
1 polymer ?
#
loop_
_entity_poly.entity_id
_entity_poly.type
_entity_poly.pdbx_seq_one_letter_code
_entity_poly.pdbx_strand_id
1 'polypeptide(L)'
;MQVACAKPLDWDDPVTEVWTLGLDIGTSEAEPIWTEFLRKLTRRGLRGVKLVISDAHEGIKAAVSKVLCATWQRCRVHFQRNALAHAGKSGRRVVSAFIATAFAQDTAEAASTQWRTVADQIRPKVPKLATLMDDAEHDVLAYMSFPKEHRTKLHSTNPIERLNGEIKRRTDVVGIFPNDEAIVRLVGALLLEQNDEWAVQRARYMTLETMAPLSDDPLISLPVVAR
;
A
#
# COMPACT_ATOMS: atom_id res chain seq x y z
N MET A 1 -6.84 -3.33 -14.75
CA MET A 1 -5.46 -2.86 -14.94
C MET A 1 -4.78 -2.81 -13.58
N GLN A 2 -3.59 -3.35 -13.47
CA GLN A 2 -2.87 -3.49 -12.22
C GLN A 2 -1.54 -2.75 -12.34
N VAL A 3 -1.25 -1.87 -11.38
CA VAL A 3 0.00 -1.13 -11.30
C VAL A 3 0.65 -1.43 -9.95
N ALA A 4 1.90 -1.81 -9.95
CA ALA A 4 2.69 -1.95 -8.75
C ALA A 4 3.74 -0.84 -8.68
N CYS A 5 3.78 -0.15 -7.55
CA CYS A 5 4.83 0.82 -7.26
C CYS A 5 5.70 0.28 -6.12
N ALA A 6 6.97 0.18 -6.39
CA ALA A 6 8.01 -0.09 -5.42
C ALA A 6 9.36 0.31 -6.03
N LYS A 7 10.44 0.20 -5.30
CA LYS A 7 11.78 0.47 -5.81
C LYS A 7 12.39 -0.80 -6.39
N PRO A 8 13.00 -0.78 -7.61
CA PRO A 8 14.04 -1.74 -7.96
C PRO A 8 15.27 -1.41 -7.10
N LEU A 9 15.78 -2.40 -6.38
CA LEU A 9 17.07 -2.33 -5.73
C LEU A 9 18.15 -2.47 -6.81
N ASP A 10 18.56 -1.36 -7.40
CA ASP A 10 19.86 -1.28 -8.03
C ASP A 10 20.86 -1.00 -6.90
N TRP A 11 21.82 -1.89 -6.74
CA TRP A 11 22.63 -2.10 -5.55
C TRP A 11 23.60 -0.97 -5.22
N ASP A 12 23.83 -0.03 -6.16
CA ASP A 12 24.83 1.01 -6.04
C ASP A 12 24.29 2.41 -5.68
N ASP A 13 22.97 2.61 -5.69
CA ASP A 13 22.38 3.89 -5.28
C ASP A 13 21.31 3.73 -4.18
N PRO A 14 21.60 4.20 -2.96
CA PRO A 14 20.71 4.11 -1.81
C PRO A 14 19.52 5.07 -1.87
N VAL A 15 18.96 5.32 -3.03
CA VAL A 15 17.88 6.29 -3.20
C VAL A 15 16.54 5.70 -2.80
N THR A 16 15.87 6.41 -1.94
CA THR A 16 14.57 6.10 -1.38
C THR A 16 13.44 6.72 -2.23
N GLU A 17 13.41 6.38 -3.51
CA GLU A 17 12.46 6.91 -4.48
C GLU A 17 11.24 5.99 -4.69
N VAL A 18 10.18 6.55 -5.25
CA VAL A 18 8.99 5.79 -5.66
C VAL A 18 9.10 5.46 -7.13
N TRP A 19 8.91 4.19 -7.49
CA TRP A 19 8.96 3.72 -8.87
C TRP A 19 7.74 2.90 -9.23
N THR A 20 7.31 2.99 -10.47
CA THR A 20 6.35 2.04 -11.05
C THR A 20 7.09 0.82 -11.56
N LEU A 21 6.88 -0.32 -10.94
CA LEU A 21 7.60 -1.57 -11.28
C LEU A 21 7.00 -2.33 -12.45
N GLY A 22 5.72 -2.16 -12.70
CA GLY A 22 5.06 -2.92 -13.75
C GLY A 22 3.60 -2.57 -13.92
N LEU A 23 3.10 -2.97 -15.08
CA LEU A 23 1.73 -2.86 -15.54
C LEU A 23 1.33 -4.21 -16.12
N ASP A 24 0.13 -4.66 -15.85
CA ASP A 24 -0.49 -5.81 -16.51
C ASP A 24 -1.99 -5.57 -16.73
N ILE A 25 -2.54 -6.21 -17.74
CA ILE A 25 -3.97 -6.19 -18.02
C ILE A 25 -4.51 -7.57 -17.66
N GLY A 26 -5.44 -7.59 -16.71
CA GLY A 26 -6.12 -8.80 -16.28
C GLY A 26 -7.62 -8.72 -16.54
N THR A 27 -8.22 -9.86 -16.83
CA THR A 27 -9.67 -10.00 -17.03
C THR A 27 -10.46 -10.03 -15.73
N SER A 28 -9.77 -10.24 -14.59
CA SER A 28 -10.37 -10.25 -13.26
C SER A 28 -9.32 -9.90 -12.20
N GLU A 29 -9.77 -9.74 -10.95
CA GLU A 29 -8.91 -9.53 -9.78
C GLU A 29 -8.68 -10.83 -8.98
N ALA A 30 -8.87 -12.00 -9.61
CA ALA A 30 -8.70 -13.29 -8.96
C ALA A 30 -7.24 -13.58 -8.58
N GLU A 31 -7.03 -14.42 -7.56
CA GLU A 31 -5.71 -14.82 -7.06
C GLU A 31 -4.74 -15.28 -8.16
N PRO A 32 -5.14 -16.11 -9.16
CA PRO A 32 -4.23 -16.55 -10.20
C PRO A 32 -3.60 -15.40 -11.01
N ILE A 33 -4.38 -14.36 -11.31
CA ILE A 33 -3.91 -13.20 -12.08
C ILE A 33 -2.93 -12.39 -11.25
N TRP A 34 -3.24 -12.12 -9.99
CA TRP A 34 -2.32 -11.46 -9.07
C TRP A 34 -1.04 -12.28 -8.84
N THR A 35 -1.17 -13.61 -8.72
CA THR A 35 -0.03 -14.51 -8.56
C THR A 35 0.91 -14.43 -9.77
N GLU A 36 0.36 -14.46 -10.99
CA GLU A 36 1.19 -14.37 -12.20
C GLU A 36 1.84 -13.00 -12.35
N PHE A 37 1.11 -11.92 -12.07
CA PHE A 37 1.66 -10.56 -12.06
C PHE A 37 2.85 -10.44 -11.09
N LEU A 38 2.70 -10.88 -9.85
CA LEU A 38 3.78 -10.83 -8.86
C LEU A 38 4.96 -11.72 -9.26
N ARG A 39 4.71 -12.91 -9.85
CA ARG A 39 5.77 -13.78 -10.39
C ARG A 39 6.52 -13.13 -11.54
N LYS A 40 5.84 -12.38 -12.42
CA LYS A 40 6.52 -11.60 -13.47
C LYS A 40 7.48 -10.58 -12.84
N LEU A 41 7.09 -9.90 -11.78
CA LEU A 41 7.95 -8.94 -11.07
C LEU A 41 9.15 -9.65 -10.40
N THR A 42 8.94 -10.79 -9.74
CA THR A 42 10.03 -11.54 -9.12
C THR A 42 11.00 -12.12 -10.14
N ARG A 43 10.52 -12.57 -11.31
CA ARG A 43 11.41 -12.99 -12.43
C ARG A 43 12.24 -11.83 -12.98
N ARG A 44 11.73 -10.60 -12.92
CA ARG A 44 12.47 -9.38 -13.30
C ARG A 44 13.42 -8.87 -12.21
N GLY A 45 13.53 -9.56 -11.08
CA GLY A 45 14.49 -9.23 -10.02
C GLY A 45 13.89 -8.65 -8.74
N LEU A 46 12.57 -8.47 -8.62
CA LEU A 46 11.96 -7.98 -7.37
C LEU A 46 12.28 -8.94 -6.21
N ARG A 47 12.94 -8.41 -5.17
CA ARG A 47 13.37 -9.13 -3.95
C ARG A 47 13.16 -8.26 -2.72
N GLY A 48 13.20 -8.85 -1.52
CA GLY A 48 13.23 -8.13 -0.25
C GLY A 48 11.98 -7.31 0.07
N VAL A 49 10.83 -7.62 -0.52
CA VAL A 49 9.58 -6.91 -0.24
C VAL A 49 9.16 -7.19 1.19
N LYS A 50 9.05 -6.15 2.02
CA LYS A 50 8.67 -6.26 3.43
C LYS A 50 7.19 -5.99 3.66
N LEU A 51 6.59 -5.09 2.87
CA LEU A 51 5.21 -4.68 3.02
C LEU A 51 4.56 -4.48 1.65
N VAL A 52 3.36 -5.00 1.48
CA VAL A 52 2.49 -4.70 0.33
C VAL A 52 1.23 -4.02 0.84
N ILE A 53 0.87 -2.91 0.24
CA ILE A 53 -0.31 -2.13 0.62
C ILE A 53 -1.32 -2.19 -0.54
N SER A 54 -2.52 -2.63 -0.23
CA SER A 54 -3.61 -2.65 -1.23
C SER A 54 -4.97 -2.40 -0.59
N ASP A 55 -6.00 -2.30 -1.41
CA ASP A 55 -7.37 -2.40 -0.93
C ASP A 55 -7.68 -3.84 -0.47
N ALA A 56 -8.79 -4.00 0.24
CA ALA A 56 -9.20 -5.30 0.75
C ALA A 56 -9.67 -6.20 -0.39
N HIS A 57 -8.78 -7.06 -0.85
CA HIS A 57 -9.07 -8.05 -1.88
C HIS A 57 -8.33 -9.35 -1.55
N GLU A 58 -9.08 -10.42 -1.31
CA GLU A 58 -8.52 -11.70 -0.88
C GLU A 58 -7.55 -12.30 -1.92
N GLY A 59 -7.82 -12.09 -3.21
CA GLY A 59 -6.95 -12.57 -4.28
C GLY A 59 -5.55 -11.98 -4.23
N ILE A 60 -5.40 -10.67 -4.00
CA ILE A 60 -4.07 -10.05 -3.87
C ILE A 60 -3.41 -10.44 -2.54
N LYS A 61 -4.16 -10.51 -1.45
CA LYS A 61 -3.64 -10.93 -0.14
C LYS A 61 -3.03 -12.33 -0.21
N ALA A 62 -3.76 -13.28 -0.81
CA ALA A 62 -3.28 -14.65 -1.03
C ALA A 62 -2.05 -14.70 -1.93
N ALA A 63 -2.04 -13.95 -3.04
CA ALA A 63 -0.92 -13.89 -3.96
C ALA A 63 0.35 -13.29 -3.31
N VAL A 64 0.21 -12.24 -2.49
CA VAL A 64 1.31 -11.62 -1.73
C VAL A 64 1.94 -12.62 -0.78
N SER A 65 1.15 -13.33 0.01
CA SER A 65 1.64 -14.36 0.92
C SER A 65 2.38 -15.47 0.16
N LYS A 66 1.81 -15.92 -0.97
CA LYS A 66 2.33 -17.06 -1.75
C LYS A 66 3.62 -16.74 -2.53
N VAL A 67 3.76 -15.53 -3.06
CA VAL A 67 4.85 -15.18 -3.99
C VAL A 67 5.94 -14.35 -3.32
N LEU A 68 5.55 -13.40 -2.48
CA LEU A 68 6.48 -12.44 -1.89
C LEU A 68 6.83 -12.74 -0.43
N CYS A 69 6.03 -13.58 0.25
CA CYS A 69 6.16 -13.85 1.69
C CYS A 69 6.23 -12.54 2.51
N ALA A 70 5.58 -11.49 2.04
CA ALA A 70 5.62 -10.16 2.64
C ALA A 70 4.41 -9.90 3.54
N THR A 71 4.57 -8.98 4.47
CA THR A 71 3.45 -8.47 5.27
C THR A 71 2.45 -7.75 4.35
N TRP A 72 1.16 -8.04 4.52
CA TRP A 72 0.11 -7.33 3.80
C TRP A 72 -0.55 -6.29 4.68
N GLN A 73 -0.70 -5.08 4.15
CA GLN A 73 -1.36 -3.94 4.77
C GLN A 73 -2.62 -3.58 3.99
N ARG A 74 -3.76 -3.65 4.63
CA ARG A 74 -5.00 -3.10 4.09
C ARG A 74 -4.94 -1.57 4.11
N CYS A 75 -5.21 -0.94 2.99
CA CYS A 75 -5.25 0.52 2.88
C CYS A 75 -6.20 1.12 3.92
N ARG A 76 -5.66 1.94 4.84
CA ARG A 76 -6.40 2.57 5.93
C ARG A 76 -7.51 3.50 5.42
N VAL A 77 -7.28 4.18 4.31
CA VAL A 77 -8.26 5.10 3.71
C VAL A 77 -9.46 4.33 3.19
N HIS A 78 -9.24 3.21 2.48
CA HIS A 78 -10.32 2.35 2.01
C HIS A 78 -11.05 1.66 3.16
N PHE A 79 -10.32 1.17 4.15
CA PHE A 79 -10.94 0.65 5.38
C PHE A 79 -11.86 1.68 6.01
N GLN A 80 -11.41 2.93 6.18
CA GLN A 80 -12.19 3.98 6.80
C GLN A 80 -13.45 4.32 5.97
N ARG A 81 -13.35 4.36 4.65
CA ARG A 81 -14.54 4.51 3.77
C ARG A 81 -15.54 3.38 3.98
N ASN A 82 -15.08 2.14 4.03
CA ASN A 82 -15.95 0.98 4.28
C ASN A 82 -16.58 1.02 5.67
N ALA A 83 -15.80 1.34 6.70
CA ALA A 83 -16.29 1.50 8.07
C ALA A 83 -17.40 2.58 8.17
N LEU A 84 -17.19 3.73 7.52
CA LEU A 84 -18.15 4.82 7.52
C LEU A 84 -19.43 4.52 6.70
N ALA A 85 -19.40 3.54 5.81
CA ALA A 85 -20.61 3.08 5.11
C ALA A 85 -21.59 2.39 6.07
N HIS A 86 -21.09 1.75 7.14
CA HIS A 86 -21.92 1.14 8.19
C HIS A 86 -22.48 2.14 9.21
N ALA A 87 -21.87 3.34 9.29
CA ALA A 87 -22.35 4.41 10.17
C ALA A 87 -23.42 5.24 9.44
N GLY A 88 -24.57 5.47 10.08
CA GLY A 88 -25.56 6.41 9.55
C GLY A 88 -24.97 7.82 9.37
N LYS A 89 -25.57 8.65 8.53
CA LYS A 89 -25.04 9.99 8.18
C LYS A 89 -24.60 10.82 9.40
N SER A 90 -25.41 10.81 10.46
CA SER A 90 -25.13 11.53 11.72
C SER A 90 -23.98 10.92 12.54
N GLY A 91 -23.76 9.60 12.45
CA GLY A 91 -22.74 8.87 13.21
C GLY A 91 -21.33 8.90 12.59
N ARG A 92 -21.21 9.23 11.30
CA ARG A 92 -19.92 9.14 10.58
C ARG A 92 -18.80 9.92 11.23
N ARG A 93 -19.05 11.15 11.69
CA ARG A 93 -18.03 11.98 12.33
C ARG A 93 -17.52 11.36 13.63
N VAL A 94 -18.42 10.82 14.45
CA VAL A 94 -18.09 10.18 15.72
C VAL A 94 -17.30 8.89 15.48
N VAL A 95 -17.77 8.03 14.59
CA VAL A 95 -17.06 6.79 14.20
C VAL A 95 -15.68 7.09 13.64
N SER A 96 -15.55 8.08 12.76
CA SER A 96 -14.28 8.49 12.21
C SER A 96 -13.31 8.97 13.30
N ALA A 97 -13.78 9.76 14.25
CA ALA A 97 -12.97 10.25 15.36
C ALA A 97 -12.53 9.08 16.28
N PHE A 98 -13.41 8.15 16.58
CA PHE A 98 -13.09 6.97 17.39
C PHE A 98 -12.02 6.10 16.72
N ILE A 99 -12.19 5.75 15.45
CA ILE A 99 -11.20 4.97 14.70
C ILE A 99 -9.85 5.71 14.63
N ALA A 100 -9.87 7.04 14.47
CA ALA A 100 -8.66 7.85 14.42
C ALA A 100 -7.85 7.78 15.71
N THR A 101 -8.47 7.57 16.88
CA THR A 101 -7.74 7.43 18.15
C THR A 101 -6.81 6.21 18.19
N ALA A 102 -7.20 5.11 17.54
CA ALA A 102 -6.34 3.93 17.43
C ALA A 102 -5.12 4.19 16.54
N PHE A 103 -5.31 4.93 15.45
CA PHE A 103 -4.21 5.29 14.55
C PHE A 103 -3.25 6.35 15.13
N ALA A 104 -3.66 7.07 16.15
CA ALA A 104 -2.85 8.08 16.81
C ALA A 104 -1.90 7.50 17.88
N GLN A 105 -1.97 6.20 18.15
CA GLN A 105 -1.12 5.56 19.14
C GLN A 105 0.32 5.41 18.63
N ASP A 106 1.26 5.47 19.57
CA ASP A 106 2.69 5.41 19.28
C ASP A 106 3.21 3.99 19.05
N THR A 107 2.63 2.99 19.71
CA THR A 107 3.05 1.59 19.58
C THR A 107 1.97 0.72 18.99
N ALA A 108 2.37 -0.42 18.41
CA ALA A 108 1.44 -1.40 17.83
C ALA A 108 0.50 -1.98 18.90
N GLU A 109 1.01 -2.23 20.11
CA GLU A 109 0.25 -2.77 21.23
C GLU A 109 -0.81 -1.77 21.72
N ALA A 110 -0.42 -0.49 21.85
CA ALA A 110 -1.36 0.57 22.26
C ALA A 110 -2.43 0.79 21.17
N ALA A 111 -2.04 0.73 19.90
CA ALA A 111 -2.98 0.84 18.78
C ALA A 111 -3.98 -0.33 18.77
N SER A 112 -3.52 -1.56 18.96
CA SER A 112 -4.34 -2.77 19.04
C SER A 112 -5.32 -2.70 20.23
N THR A 113 -4.83 -2.29 21.41
CA THR A 113 -5.67 -2.11 22.60
C THR A 113 -6.76 -1.06 22.37
N GLN A 114 -6.36 0.10 21.82
CA GLN A 114 -7.31 1.17 21.51
C GLN A 114 -8.30 0.77 20.42
N TRP A 115 -7.86 0.02 19.42
CA TRP A 115 -8.72 -0.52 18.35
C TRP A 115 -9.84 -1.38 18.90
N ARG A 116 -9.52 -2.34 19.77
CA ARG A 116 -10.49 -3.22 20.44
C ARG A 116 -11.42 -2.43 21.35
N THR A 117 -10.89 -1.48 22.12
CA THR A 117 -11.71 -0.58 22.94
C THR A 117 -12.75 0.17 22.11
N VAL A 118 -12.33 0.71 20.96
CA VAL A 118 -13.24 1.39 20.01
C VAL A 118 -14.28 0.43 19.44
N ALA A 119 -13.88 -0.77 19.04
CA ALA A 119 -14.80 -1.79 18.53
C ALA A 119 -15.88 -2.13 19.56
N ASP A 120 -15.49 -2.33 20.83
CA ASP A 120 -16.42 -2.62 21.93
C ASP A 120 -17.38 -1.48 22.24
N GLN A 121 -16.90 -0.23 22.18
CA GLN A 121 -17.74 0.96 22.35
C GLN A 121 -18.78 1.13 21.23
N ILE A 122 -18.43 0.73 20.00
CA ILE A 122 -19.31 0.82 18.83
C ILE A 122 -20.30 -0.35 18.78
N ARG A 123 -19.92 -1.51 19.28
CA ARG A 123 -20.67 -2.78 19.20
C ARG A 123 -22.15 -2.68 19.56
N PRO A 124 -22.57 -2.02 20.67
CA PRO A 124 -23.98 -1.91 21.01
C PRO A 124 -24.84 -1.14 20.01
N LYS A 125 -24.23 -0.20 19.26
CA LYS A 125 -24.96 0.67 18.32
C LYS A 125 -24.82 0.24 16.85
N VAL A 126 -23.65 -0.28 16.47
CA VAL A 126 -23.34 -0.68 15.09
C VAL A 126 -22.54 -2.00 15.10
N PRO A 127 -23.17 -3.13 15.45
CA PRO A 127 -22.48 -4.41 15.62
C PRO A 127 -21.75 -4.87 14.36
N LYS A 128 -22.29 -4.64 13.17
CA LYS A 128 -21.63 -4.98 11.90
C LYS A 128 -20.29 -4.24 11.70
N LEU A 129 -20.21 -3.00 12.17
CA LEU A 129 -18.96 -2.25 12.13
C LEU A 129 -17.94 -2.81 13.13
N ALA A 130 -18.38 -3.16 14.33
CA ALA A 130 -17.52 -3.77 15.31
C ALA A 130 -16.91 -5.09 14.80
N THR A 131 -17.72 -5.96 14.19
CA THR A 131 -17.22 -7.18 13.55
C THR A 131 -16.22 -6.87 12.43
N LEU A 132 -16.51 -5.88 11.56
CA LEU A 132 -15.57 -5.44 10.52
C LEU A 132 -14.24 -4.96 11.11
N MET A 133 -14.27 -4.31 12.28
CA MET A 133 -13.07 -3.86 12.97
C MET A 133 -12.30 -5.05 13.56
N ASP A 134 -12.99 -5.99 14.22
CA ASP A 134 -12.35 -7.18 14.77
C ASP A 134 -11.62 -7.99 13.69
N ASP A 135 -12.27 -8.21 12.54
CA ASP A 135 -11.70 -8.97 11.42
C ASP A 135 -10.51 -8.25 10.73
N ALA A 136 -10.50 -6.92 10.76
CA ALA A 136 -9.52 -6.13 10.04
C ALA A 136 -8.33 -5.66 10.88
N GLU A 137 -8.30 -5.87 12.19
CA GLU A 137 -7.30 -5.34 13.13
C GLU A 137 -5.88 -5.56 12.62
N HIS A 138 -5.50 -6.81 12.39
CA HIS A 138 -4.15 -7.17 11.97
C HIS A 138 -3.76 -6.58 10.63
N ASP A 139 -4.68 -6.58 9.69
CA ASP A 139 -4.43 -6.12 8.33
C ASP A 139 -4.34 -4.59 8.24
N VAL A 140 -5.09 -3.86 9.05
CA VAL A 140 -5.12 -2.38 9.04
C VAL A 140 -4.02 -1.77 9.90
N LEU A 141 -3.57 -2.49 10.93
CA LEU A 141 -2.50 -2.04 11.84
C LEU A 141 -1.12 -2.61 11.49
N ALA A 142 -0.98 -3.41 10.43
CA ALA A 142 0.28 -4.06 10.06
C ALA A 142 1.44 -3.07 9.89
N TYR A 143 1.20 -1.86 9.38
CA TYR A 143 2.21 -0.81 9.22
C TYR A 143 2.82 -0.32 10.55
N MET A 144 2.17 -0.58 11.67
CA MET A 144 2.66 -0.17 13.00
C MET A 144 3.94 -0.92 13.42
N SER A 145 4.26 -2.06 12.83
CA SER A 145 5.51 -2.79 13.04
C SER A 145 6.73 -2.11 12.41
N PHE A 146 6.50 -1.09 11.56
CA PHE A 146 7.57 -0.34 10.88
C PHE A 146 7.96 0.92 11.66
N PRO A 147 9.16 1.50 11.38
CA PRO A 147 9.62 2.72 12.02
C PRO A 147 8.61 3.85 11.92
N LYS A 148 8.45 4.62 13.01
CA LYS A 148 7.43 5.66 13.16
C LYS A 148 7.49 6.72 12.03
N GLU A 149 8.69 7.05 11.59
CA GLU A 149 8.99 8.04 10.54
C GLU A 149 8.36 7.67 9.19
N HIS A 150 8.18 6.36 8.94
CA HIS A 150 7.62 5.86 7.69
C HIS A 150 6.11 5.60 7.72
N ARG A 151 5.52 5.47 8.89
CA ARG A 151 4.12 5.05 9.08
C ARG A 151 3.12 5.91 8.31
N THR A 152 3.39 7.21 8.17
CA THR A 152 2.54 8.14 7.41
C THR A 152 2.49 7.80 5.91
N LYS A 153 3.47 7.07 5.40
CA LYS A 153 3.60 6.67 3.99
C LYS A 153 3.21 5.22 3.74
N LEU A 154 3.17 4.40 4.80
CA LEU A 154 2.92 2.96 4.72
C LEU A 154 1.46 2.55 4.97
N HIS A 155 0.58 3.48 5.31
CA HIS A 155 -0.79 3.15 5.71
C HIS A 155 -1.83 3.24 4.59
N SER A 156 -1.46 3.75 3.40
CA SER A 156 -2.43 3.99 2.32
C SER A 156 -1.85 3.84 0.93
N THR A 157 -2.74 3.62 -0.04
CA THR A 157 -2.47 3.54 -1.47
C THR A 157 -2.57 4.89 -2.18
N ASN A 158 -2.60 6.01 -1.46
CA ASN A 158 -2.80 7.34 -2.04
C ASN A 158 -1.89 7.70 -3.23
N PRO A 159 -0.59 7.35 -3.25
CA PRO A 159 0.25 7.61 -4.42
C PRO A 159 -0.25 6.90 -5.68
N ILE A 160 -0.62 5.62 -5.55
CA ILE A 160 -1.18 4.82 -6.66
C ILE A 160 -2.57 5.33 -7.06
N GLU A 161 -3.39 5.78 -6.13
CA GLU A 161 -4.71 6.34 -6.44
C GLU A 161 -4.63 7.62 -7.26
N ARG A 162 -3.66 8.50 -6.96
CA ARG A 162 -3.39 9.70 -7.76
C ARG A 162 -2.97 9.31 -9.18
N LEU A 163 -2.05 8.37 -9.30
CA LEU A 163 -1.58 7.85 -10.58
C LEU A 163 -2.73 7.23 -11.38
N ASN A 164 -3.56 6.40 -10.75
CA ASN A 164 -4.74 5.82 -11.38
C ASN A 164 -5.74 6.88 -11.84
N GLY A 165 -5.90 7.95 -11.07
CA GLY A 165 -6.74 9.10 -11.44
C GLY A 165 -6.23 9.80 -12.70
N GLU A 166 -4.91 10.00 -12.81
CA GLU A 166 -4.28 10.59 -13.99
C GLU A 166 -4.39 9.68 -15.21
N ILE A 167 -4.10 8.39 -15.05
CA ILE A 167 -4.27 7.38 -16.11
C ILE A 167 -5.73 7.41 -16.61
N LYS A 168 -6.69 7.38 -15.69
CA LYS A 168 -8.11 7.41 -16.06
C LYS A 168 -8.45 8.67 -16.86
N ARG A 169 -8.01 9.82 -16.40
CA ARG A 169 -8.25 11.11 -17.08
C ARG A 169 -7.71 11.11 -18.50
N ARG A 170 -6.52 10.54 -18.73
CA ARG A 170 -5.90 10.47 -20.05
C ARG A 170 -6.54 9.42 -20.95
N THR A 171 -6.92 8.26 -20.39
CA THR A 171 -7.57 7.19 -21.14
C THR A 171 -9.01 7.53 -21.52
N ASP A 172 -9.75 8.28 -20.69
CA ASP A 172 -11.11 8.75 -21.00
C ASP A 172 -11.15 9.65 -22.26
N VAL A 173 -10.09 10.39 -22.55
CA VAL A 173 -9.98 11.21 -23.77
C VAL A 173 -9.88 10.35 -25.03
N VAL A 174 -9.21 9.20 -24.94
CA VAL A 174 -9.07 8.26 -26.09
C VAL A 174 -10.39 7.53 -26.35
N GLY A 175 -11.13 7.23 -25.29
CA GLY A 175 -12.42 6.54 -25.33
C GLY A 175 -12.29 5.04 -25.59
N ILE A 176 -12.12 4.62 -26.85
CA ILE A 176 -12.05 3.20 -27.22
C ILE A 176 -10.65 2.84 -27.70
N PHE A 177 -10.07 1.79 -27.09
CA PHE A 177 -8.78 1.24 -27.51
C PHE A 177 -8.99 0.07 -28.49
N PRO A 178 -8.21 -0.01 -29.56
CA PRO A 178 -8.34 -1.08 -30.55
C PRO A 178 -7.90 -2.45 -30.04
N ASN A 179 -6.97 -2.49 -29.10
CA ASN A 179 -6.41 -3.70 -28.47
C ASN A 179 -5.69 -3.40 -27.17
N ASP A 180 -5.33 -4.45 -26.43
CA ASP A 180 -4.62 -4.35 -25.15
C ASP A 180 -3.23 -3.72 -25.29
N GLU A 181 -2.56 -3.94 -26.42
CA GLU A 181 -1.23 -3.34 -26.67
C GLU A 181 -1.30 -1.81 -26.76
N ALA A 182 -2.39 -1.26 -27.30
CA ALA A 182 -2.60 0.18 -27.34
C ALA A 182 -2.79 0.77 -25.93
N ILE A 183 -3.49 0.04 -25.05
CA ILE A 183 -3.62 0.40 -23.64
C ILE A 183 -2.25 0.37 -22.97
N VAL A 184 -1.49 -0.71 -23.14
CA VAL A 184 -0.16 -0.87 -22.54
C VAL A 184 0.79 0.23 -23.00
N ARG A 185 0.78 0.60 -24.28
CA ARG A 185 1.63 1.70 -24.80
C ARG A 185 1.29 3.04 -24.17
N LEU A 186 0.00 3.42 -24.14
CA LEU A 186 -0.39 4.70 -23.55
C LEU A 186 -0.11 4.74 -22.06
N VAL A 187 -0.58 3.74 -21.32
CA VAL A 187 -0.41 3.69 -19.88
C VAL A 187 1.07 3.53 -19.51
N GLY A 188 1.82 2.71 -20.26
CA GLY A 188 3.27 2.55 -20.08
C GLY A 188 4.02 3.87 -20.24
N ALA A 189 3.67 4.68 -21.26
CA ALA A 189 4.27 6.00 -21.44
C ALA A 189 3.96 6.94 -20.26
N LEU A 190 2.72 6.94 -19.75
CA LEU A 190 2.35 7.74 -18.57
C LEU A 190 3.11 7.29 -17.31
N LEU A 191 3.34 5.99 -17.14
CA LEU A 191 4.10 5.46 -16.02
C LEU A 191 5.60 5.82 -16.10
N LEU A 192 6.17 5.85 -17.30
CA LEU A 192 7.55 6.32 -17.52
C LEU A 192 7.67 7.81 -17.21
N GLU A 193 6.77 8.64 -17.75
CA GLU A 193 6.71 10.08 -17.44
C GLU A 193 6.63 10.32 -15.92
N GLN A 194 5.80 9.57 -15.22
CA GLN A 194 5.66 9.68 -13.77
C GLN A 194 6.92 9.24 -13.01
N ASN A 195 7.61 8.21 -13.49
CA ASN A 195 8.89 7.80 -12.90
C ASN A 195 9.94 8.89 -13.05
N ASP A 196 10.03 9.53 -14.22
CA ASP A 196 10.95 10.63 -14.47
C ASP A 196 10.62 11.84 -13.57
N GLU A 197 9.34 12.18 -13.38
CA GLU A 197 8.91 13.20 -12.43
C GLU A 197 9.32 12.88 -10.99
N TRP A 198 9.16 11.63 -10.55
CA TRP A 198 9.55 11.22 -9.20
C TRP A 198 11.06 11.23 -9.01
N ALA A 199 11.83 10.84 -10.02
CA ALA A 199 13.29 10.80 -9.97
C ALA A 199 13.91 12.20 -9.77
N VAL A 200 13.28 13.26 -10.28
CA VAL A 200 13.77 14.64 -10.10
C VAL A 200 13.26 15.34 -8.84
N GLN A 201 12.39 14.68 -8.05
CA GLN A 201 11.90 15.26 -6.80
C GLN A 201 13.00 15.30 -5.74
N ARG A 202 13.22 16.49 -5.16
CA ARG A 202 14.24 16.69 -4.11
C ARG A 202 13.92 16.02 -2.78
N ALA A 203 12.64 15.76 -2.50
CA ALA A 203 12.20 15.16 -1.26
C ALA A 203 12.23 13.62 -1.37
N ARG A 204 13.12 12.98 -0.64
CA ARG A 204 13.16 11.52 -0.53
C ARG A 204 11.88 11.00 0.12
N TYR A 205 11.33 9.92 -0.44
CA TYR A 205 10.12 9.32 0.10
C TYR A 205 10.38 8.61 1.44
N MET A 206 11.55 7.96 1.58
CA MET A 206 12.03 7.34 2.81
C MET A 206 13.53 7.63 2.97
N THR A 207 14.07 7.55 4.17
CA THR A 207 15.50 7.73 4.43
C THR A 207 16.20 6.38 4.54
N LEU A 208 17.43 6.30 4.04
CA LEU A 208 18.19 5.06 4.04
C LEU A 208 18.53 4.61 5.47
N GLU A 209 18.86 5.56 6.34
CA GLU A 209 19.25 5.31 7.72
C GLU A 209 18.17 4.57 8.52
N THR A 210 16.90 4.83 8.20
CA THR A 210 15.75 4.18 8.85
C THR A 210 15.26 2.95 8.11
N MET A 211 15.67 2.77 6.84
CA MET A 211 15.35 1.58 6.04
C MET A 211 16.39 0.47 6.18
N ALA A 212 17.67 0.81 6.39
CA ALA A 212 18.76 -0.16 6.48
C ALA A 212 18.52 -1.25 7.54
N PRO A 213 18.01 -0.95 8.74
CA PRO A 213 17.73 -1.98 9.75
C PRO A 213 16.64 -2.98 9.35
N LEU A 214 15.82 -2.66 8.33
CA LEU A 214 14.76 -3.53 7.81
C LEU A 214 15.26 -4.45 6.68
N SER A 215 16.49 -4.22 6.19
CA SER A 215 17.08 -5.03 5.13
C SER A 215 17.62 -6.32 5.69
N ASP A 216 17.40 -7.41 4.97
CA ASP A 216 18.05 -8.71 5.26
C ASP A 216 19.44 -8.81 4.57
N ASP A 217 19.87 -7.76 3.85
CA ASP A 217 21.11 -7.74 3.13
C ASP A 217 22.27 -7.28 4.04
N PRO A 218 23.26 -8.14 4.31
CA PRO A 218 24.41 -7.80 5.14
C PRO A 218 25.30 -6.68 4.55
N LEU A 219 25.19 -6.38 3.26
CA LEU A 219 25.95 -5.33 2.58
C LEU A 219 25.38 -3.91 2.84
N ILE A 220 24.18 -3.80 3.39
CA ILE A 220 23.56 -2.51 3.76
C ILE A 220 23.84 -2.17 5.24
N SER A 221 24.97 -2.56 5.79
CA SER A 221 25.42 -2.03 7.08
C SER A 221 26.01 -0.63 6.87
N LEU A 222 25.37 0.40 7.45
CA LEU A 222 25.95 1.74 7.48
C LEU A 222 27.35 1.68 8.12
N PRO A 223 28.37 2.35 7.54
CA PRO A 223 29.64 2.47 8.22
C PRO A 223 29.42 3.13 9.58
N VAL A 224 29.95 2.50 10.64
CA VAL A 224 29.93 3.09 11.99
C VAL A 224 30.68 4.42 11.90
N VAL A 225 29.96 5.52 11.97
CA VAL A 225 30.58 6.85 12.12
C VAL A 225 31.22 6.84 13.52
N ALA A 226 32.53 6.64 13.55
CA ALA A 226 33.30 6.85 14.77
C ALA A 226 33.08 8.30 15.24
N ARG A 227 32.58 8.40 16.46
CA ARG A 227 32.47 9.69 17.17
C ARG A 227 33.85 10.19 17.60
#